data_49057496737a357f9eba31f2ac471c3f
#
_entry.id   49057496737a357f9eba31f2ac471c3f
#
_cell.length_a   1.000
_cell.length_b   1.000
_cell.length_c   1.000
_cell.angle_alpha   90.00
_cell.angle_beta   90.00
_cell.angle_gamma   90.00
#
_symmetry.space_group_name_H-M   'P 1'
#
loop_
_entity.id
_entity.type
_entity.pdbx_description
1 polymer ?
#
loop_
_entity_poly.entity_id
_entity_poly.type
_entity_poly.pdbx_seq_one_letter_code
_entity_poly.pdbx_strand_id
1 'polypeptide(L)'
;MELSTLGLKDRAQWEAKGYQLPQFDRAAVTEATRENPCWIHFGAGNIFRAFQANVMQNILNRGEMETGLIVAEGFDYEIIEKMNRPHDDYSILVTLKADGSVEKTVVGSVVESVSYTHLTLPT
;
A
#
# COMPACT_ATOMS: atom_id res chain seq x y z
N MET A 1 4.80 -16.53 8.27
CA MET A 1 3.99 -15.49 7.60
C MET A 1 4.92 -14.42 7.08
N GLU A 2 4.77 -14.07 5.84
CA GLU A 2 5.57 -13.04 5.19
C GLU A 2 4.63 -11.99 4.57
N LEU A 3 4.93 -10.72 4.78
CA LEU A 3 4.17 -9.63 4.15
C LEU A 3 4.63 -9.48 2.70
N SER A 4 3.98 -10.21 1.81
CA SER A 4 4.27 -10.24 0.37
C SER A 4 3.07 -10.81 -0.37
N THR A 5 3.06 -10.68 -1.69
CA THR A 5 2.02 -11.28 -2.53
C THR A 5 1.93 -12.78 -2.30
N LEU A 6 3.07 -13.46 -2.20
CA LEU A 6 3.12 -14.90 -1.95
C LEU A 6 2.64 -15.24 -0.54
N GLY A 7 3.12 -14.51 0.48
CA GLY A 7 2.76 -14.79 1.87
C GLY A 7 1.29 -14.52 2.19
N LEU A 8 0.65 -13.61 1.46
CA LEU A 8 -0.77 -13.28 1.65
C LEU A 8 -1.71 -14.26 0.95
N LYS A 9 -1.21 -15.21 0.19
CA LYS A 9 -2.07 -16.25 -0.42
C LYS A 9 -2.75 -17.12 0.63
N ASP A 10 -2.11 -17.34 1.76
CA ASP A 10 -2.72 -18.03 2.90
C ASP A 10 -3.50 -17.04 3.76
N ARG A 11 -4.63 -16.57 3.23
CA ARG A 11 -5.46 -15.57 3.89
C ARG A 11 -5.93 -16.03 5.27
N ALA A 12 -6.26 -17.30 5.40
CA ALA A 12 -6.77 -17.85 6.67
C ALA A 12 -5.76 -17.68 7.81
N GLN A 13 -4.47 -17.84 7.54
CA GLN A 13 -3.44 -17.66 8.55
C GLN A 13 -3.37 -16.21 9.05
N TRP A 14 -3.48 -15.25 8.14
CA TRP A 14 -3.49 -13.83 8.49
C TRP A 14 -4.76 -13.45 9.25
N GLU A 15 -5.91 -13.90 8.76
CA GLU A 15 -7.19 -13.60 9.38
C GLU A 15 -7.31 -14.21 10.78
N ALA A 16 -6.75 -15.41 10.99
CA ALA A 16 -6.73 -16.05 12.31
C ALA A 16 -5.95 -15.24 13.35
N LYS A 17 -5.01 -14.41 12.91
CA LYS A 17 -4.24 -13.52 13.77
C LYS A 17 -4.82 -12.10 13.88
N GLY A 18 -6.02 -11.89 13.34
CA GLY A 18 -6.74 -10.64 13.48
C GLY A 18 -6.40 -9.57 12.45
N TYR A 19 -5.72 -9.93 11.36
CA TYR A 19 -5.44 -8.98 10.30
C TYR A 19 -6.63 -8.82 9.37
N GLN A 20 -6.96 -7.57 9.05
CA GLN A 20 -7.89 -7.25 7.97
C GLN A 20 -7.10 -7.21 6.66
N LEU A 21 -7.56 -7.96 5.67
CA LEU A 21 -6.87 -8.08 4.39
C LEU A 21 -7.61 -7.31 3.30
N PRO A 22 -6.90 -6.92 2.22
CA PRO A 22 -7.57 -6.32 1.06
C PRO A 22 -8.69 -7.22 0.54
N GLN A 23 -9.83 -6.60 0.20
CA GLN A 23 -11.01 -7.29 -0.31
C GLN A 23 -11.15 -7.14 -1.83
N PHE A 24 -10.11 -6.67 -2.50
CA PHE A 24 -10.08 -6.50 -3.95
C PHE A 24 -9.01 -7.40 -4.56
N ASP A 25 -9.12 -7.64 -5.87
CA ASP A 25 -8.11 -8.38 -6.63
C ASP A 25 -6.92 -7.47 -6.91
N ARG A 26 -5.87 -7.60 -6.12
CA ARG A 26 -4.70 -6.73 -6.24
C ARG A 26 -3.96 -6.89 -7.56
N ALA A 27 -3.94 -8.09 -8.14
CA ALA A 27 -3.31 -8.30 -9.44
C ALA A 27 -4.05 -7.51 -10.52
N ALA A 28 -5.38 -7.55 -10.51
CA ALA A 28 -6.19 -6.78 -11.45
C ALA A 28 -6.03 -5.26 -11.24
N VAL A 29 -5.99 -4.82 -10.00
CA VAL A 29 -5.78 -3.40 -9.67
C VAL A 29 -4.40 -2.94 -10.11
N THR A 30 -3.37 -3.76 -9.91
CA THR A 30 -2.01 -3.45 -10.35
C THR A 30 -1.95 -3.28 -11.87
N GLU A 31 -2.56 -4.19 -12.61
CA GLU A 31 -2.57 -4.12 -14.07
C GLU A 31 -3.34 -2.90 -14.57
N ALA A 32 -4.51 -2.63 -14.02
CA ALA A 32 -5.29 -1.45 -14.38
C ALA A 32 -4.54 -0.15 -14.09
N THR A 33 -3.80 -0.11 -12.99
CA THR A 33 -3.00 1.06 -12.63
C THR A 33 -1.86 1.29 -13.62
N ARG A 34 -1.21 0.22 -14.08
CA ARG A 34 -0.15 0.33 -15.09
C ARG A 34 -0.66 0.82 -16.43
N GLU A 35 -1.85 0.39 -16.81
CA GLU A 35 -2.47 0.79 -18.07
C GLU A 35 -2.98 2.23 -18.05
N ASN A 36 -3.52 2.66 -16.90
CA ASN A 36 -4.16 3.98 -16.79
C ASN A 36 -3.97 4.54 -15.36
N PRO A 37 -2.76 4.97 -15.00
CA PRO A 37 -2.50 5.49 -13.66
C PRO A 37 -3.30 6.77 -13.43
N CYS A 38 -3.99 6.83 -12.29
CA CYS A 38 -4.83 7.97 -11.92
C CYS A 38 -4.29 8.78 -10.75
N TRP A 39 -3.47 8.17 -9.89
CA TRP A 39 -2.96 8.85 -8.71
C TRP A 39 -1.51 8.47 -8.46
N ILE A 40 -0.63 9.46 -8.57
CA ILE A 40 0.78 9.34 -8.20
C ILE A 40 0.98 10.24 -6.99
N HIS A 41 1.47 9.67 -5.89
CA HIS A 41 1.76 10.42 -4.68
C HIS A 41 3.28 10.54 -4.48
N PHE A 42 3.73 11.74 -4.20
CA PHE A 42 5.15 12.01 -3.93
C PHE A 42 5.40 11.95 -2.42
N GLY A 43 6.22 11.01 -1.99
CA GLY A 43 6.53 10.77 -0.59
C GLY A 43 5.94 9.45 -0.09
N ALA A 44 6.81 8.55 0.37
CA ALA A 44 6.44 7.20 0.82
C ALA A 44 6.45 7.05 2.35
N GLY A 45 6.32 8.16 3.07
CA GLY A 45 6.44 8.18 4.52
C GLY A 45 5.26 7.56 5.27
N ASN A 46 5.36 7.58 6.59
CA ASN A 46 4.37 6.95 7.47
C ASN A 46 2.99 7.57 7.37
N ILE A 47 2.90 8.89 7.23
CA ILE A 47 1.61 9.59 7.13
C ILE A 47 0.88 9.15 5.87
N PHE A 48 1.57 9.11 4.74
CA PHE A 48 0.98 8.62 3.49
C PHE A 48 0.47 7.19 3.63
N ARG A 49 1.27 6.29 4.19
CA ARG A 49 0.89 4.88 4.34
C ARG A 49 -0.29 4.70 5.29
N ALA A 50 -0.37 5.51 6.34
CA ALA A 50 -1.45 5.40 7.32
C ALA A 50 -2.73 6.10 6.87
N PHE A 51 -2.63 7.16 6.09
CA PHE A 51 -3.78 8.00 5.72
C PHE A 51 -4.21 7.75 4.27
N GLN A 52 -3.52 8.33 3.31
CA GLN A 52 -3.98 8.27 1.91
C GLN A 52 -4.06 6.85 1.37
N ALA A 53 -3.07 6.03 1.67
CA ALA A 53 -3.07 4.63 1.22
C ALA A 53 -4.23 3.85 1.83
N ASN A 54 -4.58 4.10 3.09
CA ASN A 54 -5.70 3.44 3.72
C ASN A 54 -7.05 3.95 3.20
N VAL A 55 -7.17 5.23 2.89
CA VAL A 55 -8.37 5.78 2.25
C VAL A 55 -8.60 5.09 0.90
N MET A 56 -7.57 4.98 0.08
CA MET A 56 -7.68 4.29 -1.21
C MET A 56 -8.00 2.81 -1.02
N GLN A 57 -7.42 2.15 -0.01
CA GLN A 57 -7.74 0.77 0.33
C GLN A 57 -9.24 0.60 0.56
N ASN A 58 -9.84 1.48 1.34
CA ASN A 58 -11.27 1.42 1.63
C ASN A 58 -12.12 1.64 0.37
N ILE A 59 -11.71 2.54 -0.51
CA ILE A 59 -12.40 2.79 -1.76
C ILE A 59 -12.33 1.55 -2.67
N LEU A 60 -11.16 0.94 -2.78
CA LEU A 60 -10.96 -0.29 -3.56
C LEU A 60 -11.75 -1.47 -2.97
N ASN A 61 -11.81 -1.58 -1.64
CA ASN A 61 -12.60 -2.62 -0.97
C ASN A 61 -14.09 -2.50 -1.28
N ARG A 62 -14.58 -1.29 -1.50
CA ARG A 62 -15.99 -1.05 -1.85
C ARG A 62 -16.26 -1.20 -3.35
N GLY A 63 -15.24 -1.46 -4.15
CA GLY A 63 -15.38 -1.58 -5.60
C GLY A 63 -15.67 -0.27 -6.31
N GLU A 64 -15.38 0.86 -5.68
CA GLU A 64 -15.66 2.20 -6.25
C GLU A 64 -14.51 2.74 -7.10
N MET A 65 -13.40 2.02 -7.19
CA MET A 65 -12.22 2.39 -7.98
C MET A 65 -11.56 1.13 -8.55
N GLU A 66 -10.95 1.24 -9.72
CA GLU A 66 -10.25 0.13 -10.38
C GLU A 66 -8.74 0.23 -10.27
N THR A 67 -8.20 1.43 -10.00
CA THR A 67 -6.77 1.69 -9.94
C THR A 67 -6.33 2.01 -8.52
N GLY A 68 -5.11 1.62 -8.19
CA GLY A 68 -4.48 1.94 -6.91
C GLY A 68 -3.53 3.12 -7.03
N LEU A 69 -2.58 3.18 -6.10
CA LEU A 69 -1.64 4.27 -5.97
C LEU A 69 -0.27 3.87 -6.50
N ILE A 70 0.41 4.83 -7.12
CA ILE A 70 1.83 4.77 -7.38
C ILE A 70 2.49 5.79 -6.44
N VAL A 71 3.51 5.37 -5.72
CA VAL A 71 4.25 6.28 -4.83
C VAL A 71 5.65 6.53 -5.37
N ALA A 72 6.08 7.79 -5.32
CA ALA A 72 7.40 8.21 -5.75
C ALA A 72 8.13 8.88 -4.58
N GLU A 73 9.35 8.42 -4.27
CA GLU A 73 10.16 8.95 -3.17
C GLU A 73 11.43 9.58 -3.71
N GLY A 74 11.67 10.84 -3.35
CA GLY A 74 12.81 11.63 -3.85
C GLY A 74 13.93 11.88 -2.86
N PHE A 75 13.75 11.52 -1.60
CA PHE A 75 14.73 11.82 -0.54
C PHE A 75 15.14 10.58 0.24
N ASP A 76 14.20 9.86 0.82
CA ASP A 76 14.47 8.68 1.63
C ASP A 76 14.31 7.43 0.78
N TYR A 77 15.35 7.11 0.02
CA TYR A 77 15.33 5.91 -0.85
C TYR A 77 15.31 4.61 -0.06
N GLU A 78 15.73 4.64 1.20
CA GLU A 78 15.71 3.45 2.05
C GLU A 78 14.28 2.98 2.33
N ILE A 79 13.31 3.89 2.38
CA ILE A 79 11.91 3.51 2.53
C ILE A 79 11.49 2.58 1.38
N ILE A 80 11.84 2.94 0.16
CA ILE A 80 11.49 2.12 -1.01
C ILE A 80 12.19 0.76 -0.95
N GLU A 81 13.48 0.76 -0.64
CA GLU A 81 14.27 -0.48 -0.67
C GLU A 81 14.01 -1.40 0.51
N LYS A 82 13.71 -0.85 1.69
CA LYS A 82 13.55 -1.65 2.91
C LYS A 82 12.11 -1.89 3.31
N MET A 83 11.20 -0.98 2.97
CA MET A 83 9.80 -1.07 3.37
C MET A 83 8.88 -1.49 2.24
N ASN A 84 9.10 -0.98 1.03
CA ASN A 84 8.19 -1.24 -0.10
C ASN A 84 8.58 -2.50 -0.88
N ARG A 85 9.79 -2.55 -1.43
CA ARG A 85 10.21 -3.65 -2.31
C ARG A 85 10.19 -5.03 -1.67
N PRO A 86 10.72 -5.21 -0.44
CA PRO A 86 10.71 -6.56 0.18
C PRO A 86 9.31 -7.08 0.47
N HIS A 87 8.31 -6.20 0.48
CA HIS A 87 6.94 -6.54 0.85
C HIS A 87 5.94 -6.32 -0.30
N ASP A 88 6.42 -6.24 -1.55
CA ASP A 88 5.58 -6.03 -2.73
C ASP A 88 4.65 -4.82 -2.59
N ASP A 89 5.14 -3.75 -1.97
CA ASP A 89 4.44 -2.50 -1.67
C ASP A 89 3.30 -2.62 -0.64
N TYR A 90 3.12 -3.78 -0.03
CA TYR A 90 2.19 -3.92 1.10
C TYR A 90 2.75 -3.24 2.36
N SER A 91 1.85 -2.72 3.17
CA SER A 91 2.20 -2.24 4.50
C SER A 91 1.16 -2.69 5.51
N ILE A 92 1.49 -2.60 6.80
CA ILE A 92 0.57 -2.91 7.87
C ILE A 92 0.26 -1.63 8.62
N LEU A 93 -1.03 -1.30 8.71
CA LEU A 93 -1.52 -0.19 9.52
C LEU A 93 -2.03 -0.74 10.84
N VAL A 94 -1.45 -0.26 11.93
CA VAL A 94 -1.87 -0.62 13.28
C VAL A 94 -2.61 0.58 13.88
N THR A 95 -3.86 0.38 14.26
CA THR A 95 -4.68 1.41 14.86
C THR A 95 -4.92 1.06 16.32
N LEU A 96 -4.48 1.93 17.22
CA LEU A 96 -4.73 1.80 18.65
C LEU A 96 -6.01 2.54 18.99
N LYS A 97 -7.00 1.82 19.52
CA LYS A 97 -8.30 2.40 19.83
C LYS A 97 -8.37 2.81 21.30
N ALA A 98 -9.30 3.74 21.60
CA ALA A 98 -9.47 4.29 22.94
C ALA A 98 -9.87 3.22 23.97
N ASP A 99 -10.53 2.15 23.54
CA ASP A 99 -10.93 1.04 24.43
C ASP A 99 -9.81 0.04 24.71
N GLY A 100 -8.60 0.31 24.21
CA GLY A 100 -7.44 -0.57 24.36
C GLY A 100 -7.31 -1.65 23.29
N SER A 101 -8.28 -1.77 22.40
CA SER A 101 -8.19 -2.74 21.29
C SER A 101 -7.23 -2.26 20.21
N VAL A 102 -6.72 -3.23 19.43
CA VAL A 102 -5.78 -2.98 18.35
C VAL A 102 -6.37 -3.52 17.05
N GLU A 103 -6.42 -2.66 16.04
CA GLU A 103 -6.86 -3.05 14.71
C GLU A 103 -5.64 -3.11 13.79
N LYS A 104 -5.50 -4.21 13.05
CA LYS A 104 -4.38 -4.44 12.15
C LYS A 104 -4.91 -4.64 10.73
N THR A 105 -4.46 -3.78 9.82
CA THR A 105 -4.91 -3.81 8.43
C THR A 105 -3.72 -3.97 7.50
N VAL A 106 -3.78 -4.95 6.61
CA VAL A 106 -2.82 -5.07 5.51
C VAL A 106 -3.29 -4.16 4.39
N VAL A 107 -2.49 -3.14 4.09
CA VAL A 107 -2.81 -2.14 3.08
C VAL A 107 -2.12 -2.52 1.78
N GLY A 108 -2.91 -2.77 0.74
CA GLY A 108 -2.44 -3.19 -0.59
C GLY A 108 -2.80 -2.22 -1.71
N SER A 109 -3.19 -1.00 -1.37
CA SER A 109 -3.60 0.01 -2.35
C SER A 109 -2.42 0.62 -3.13
N VAL A 110 -1.21 0.59 -2.56
CA VAL A 110 0.00 1.00 -3.26
C VAL A 110 0.47 -0.18 -4.10
N VAL A 111 0.44 -0.03 -5.41
CA VAL A 111 0.76 -1.14 -6.32
C VAL A 111 2.10 -0.98 -7.01
N GLU A 112 2.70 0.21 -6.93
CA GLU A 112 4.02 0.48 -7.48
C GLU A 112 4.71 1.56 -6.67
N SER A 113 6.02 1.40 -6.46
CA SER A 113 6.85 2.39 -5.80
C SER A 113 8.11 2.63 -6.61
N VAL A 114 8.50 3.89 -6.74
CA VAL A 114 9.69 4.30 -7.46
C VAL A 114 10.50 5.29 -6.65
N SER A 115 11.82 5.25 -6.80
CA SER A 115 12.71 6.28 -6.30
C SER A 115 13.20 7.12 -7.47
N TYR A 116 13.32 8.43 -7.25
CA TYR A 116 13.83 9.33 -8.28
C TYR A 116 14.90 10.23 -7.70
N THR A 117 15.96 10.49 -8.47
CA THR A 117 17.14 11.19 -7.96
C THR A 117 17.04 12.70 -8.06
N HIS A 118 16.38 13.26 -9.01
CA HIS A 118 16.12 14.70 -9.12
C HIS A 118 15.03 14.96 -10.12
N LEU A 119 13.97 15.60 -9.66
CA LEU A 119 13.17 16.40 -10.56
C LEU A 119 13.76 17.80 -10.55
N THR A 120 14.79 18.01 -11.37
CA THR A 120 15.13 19.37 -11.73
C THR A 120 14.10 19.81 -12.75
N LEU A 121 13.16 20.59 -12.28
CA LEU A 121 12.29 21.30 -13.19
C LEU A 121 13.16 22.29 -13.98
N PRO A 122 13.15 22.27 -15.30
CA PRO A 122 13.80 23.30 -16.07
C PRO A 122 13.13 24.63 -15.71
N THR A 123 13.92 25.47 -15.14
CA THR A 123 13.50 26.85 -14.89
C THR A 123 13.62 27.65 -16.19
#